data_434449f8d07d1b8bb89ee727ef8a4a25
#
_entry.id   434449f8d07d1b8bb89ee727ef8a4a25
#
_cell.length_a   1.000
_cell.length_b   1.000
_cell.length_c   1.000
_cell.angle_alpha   90.00
_cell.angle_beta   90.00
_cell.angle_gamma   90.00
#
_symmetry.space_group_name_H-M   'P 1'
#
loop_
_entity.id
_entity.type
_entity.pdbx_description
1 polymer ?
#
loop_
_entity_poly.entity_id
_entity_poly.type
_entity_poly.pdbx_seq_one_letter_code
_entity_poly.pdbx_strand_id
1 'polypeptide(L)'
;MMSGMGSTDGESGGHASGQPDRQPAGRADGQTGEGRLVAGRYRLLSRLGRGGMGTVWRALDDVLDRQVAVKEVHLRTDHSAEEREQQRARTLREARAVAQLRHPSVVGIHDVVEQDGEPWIVMELVDGGSLGARLAAGGPVPPREAARIGLAVLSALDAAHAKGVLHRDVKPDNVLLERETGRIVLTDFGIARVDGSSTLTEQGAFLGSPEFTAPERTEGGAAGPESDLWSVGVLLCAALEGRSPFRRDTMSGVLYAVLYEEIALPASAE
;
A
#
# COMPACT_ATOMS: atom_id res chain seq x y z
N MET A 1 -12.92 -55.65 -65.32
CA MET A 1 -11.73 -56.43 -65.73
C MET A 1 -10.69 -56.24 -64.65
N MET A 2 -10.52 -57.29 -63.89
CA MET A 2 -9.28 -58.01 -63.57
C MET A 2 -8.27 -57.22 -62.73
N SER A 3 -8.12 -57.57 -61.49
CA SER A 3 -7.22 -58.65 -60.97
C SER A 3 -5.84 -58.05 -60.65
N GLY A 4 -5.33 -58.13 -59.49
CA GLY A 4 -4.73 -59.16 -58.71
C GLY A 4 -3.94 -58.48 -57.59
N MET A 5 -4.12 -58.80 -56.37
CA MET A 5 -3.39 -59.84 -55.59
C MET A 5 -1.88 -59.64 -55.48
N GLY A 6 -1.42 -59.55 -54.25
CA GLY A 6 -0.04 -59.83 -53.87
C GLY A 6 0.27 -59.39 -52.42
N SER A 7 0.14 -60.34 -51.51
CA SER A 7 0.67 -60.39 -50.14
C SER A 7 2.18 -60.23 -50.09
N THR A 8 2.76 -59.79 -49.01
CA THR A 8 3.40 -60.56 -47.92
C THR A 8 4.27 -59.63 -47.02
N ASP A 9 4.07 -59.81 -45.78
CA ASP A 9 4.95 -59.95 -44.61
C ASP A 9 6.27 -59.17 -44.50
N GLY A 10 6.49 -58.60 -43.31
CA GLY A 10 7.79 -58.24 -42.78
C GLY A 10 7.74 -57.48 -41.49
N GLU A 11 7.81 -58.20 -40.36
CA GLU A 11 8.03 -57.73 -38.99
C GLU A 11 9.30 -56.87 -38.86
N SER A 12 9.26 -55.92 -37.95
CA SER A 12 10.11 -55.79 -36.75
C SER A 12 10.08 -54.34 -36.25
N GLY A 13 9.60 -54.04 -35.07
CA GLY A 13 10.37 -53.90 -33.86
C GLY A 13 11.09 -52.56 -33.76
N GLY A 14 10.49 -51.62 -33.05
CA GLY A 14 11.18 -50.37 -32.67
C GLY A 14 10.43 -49.61 -31.58
N HIS A 15 10.66 -49.99 -30.32
CA HIS A 15 10.25 -49.20 -29.16
C HIS A 15 10.89 -47.82 -29.24
N ALA A 16 10.09 -46.76 -29.28
CA ALA A 16 10.46 -45.42 -28.93
C ALA A 16 9.54 -44.95 -27.81
N SER A 17 10.12 -44.91 -26.61
CA SER A 17 9.58 -44.35 -25.38
C SER A 17 9.31 -42.86 -25.54
N GLY A 18 8.03 -42.51 -25.68
CA GLY A 18 7.58 -41.13 -25.59
C GLY A 18 7.66 -40.65 -24.13
N GLN A 19 8.55 -39.73 -23.85
CA GLN A 19 8.48 -38.93 -22.64
C GLN A 19 7.24 -38.03 -22.68
N PRO A 20 6.45 -37.93 -21.59
CA PRO A 20 5.39 -36.97 -21.52
C PRO A 20 6.00 -35.56 -21.30
N ASP A 21 5.66 -34.65 -22.20
CA ASP A 21 5.86 -33.22 -22.06
C ASP A 21 5.34 -32.76 -20.72
N ARG A 22 6.24 -32.36 -19.82
CA ARG A 22 5.92 -31.64 -18.61
C ARG A 22 5.59 -30.21 -18.99
N GLN A 23 4.31 -29.89 -19.13
CA GLN A 23 3.82 -28.53 -19.07
C GLN A 23 4.26 -27.91 -17.73
N PRO A 24 4.83 -26.69 -17.71
CA PRO A 24 5.12 -26.01 -16.47
C PRO A 24 3.80 -25.69 -15.77
N ALA A 25 3.63 -26.27 -14.58
CA ALA A 25 2.52 -25.98 -13.69
C ALA A 25 2.34 -24.47 -13.54
N GLY A 26 1.09 -24.01 -13.73
CA GLY A 26 0.70 -22.62 -13.55
C GLY A 26 1.17 -22.07 -12.21
N ARG A 27 1.77 -20.89 -12.24
CA ARG A 27 2.16 -20.11 -11.06
C ARG A 27 0.90 -19.85 -10.24
N ALA A 28 0.84 -20.45 -9.06
CA ALA A 28 -0.12 -20.08 -8.03
C ALA A 28 0.24 -18.68 -7.52
N ASP A 29 -0.54 -17.68 -7.89
CA ASP A 29 -0.49 -16.32 -7.34
C ASP A 29 -0.89 -16.37 -5.86
N GLY A 30 0.09 -16.35 -4.94
CA GLY A 30 -0.25 -16.23 -3.54
C GLY A 30 0.88 -16.39 -2.50
N GLN A 31 1.98 -17.06 -2.80
CA GLN A 31 2.98 -17.44 -1.79
C GLN A 31 4.46 -17.20 -2.18
N THR A 32 4.74 -16.43 -3.21
CA THR A 32 6.10 -16.35 -3.80
C THR A 32 7.12 -15.51 -3.00
N GLY A 33 6.80 -15.01 -1.81
CA GLY A 33 7.71 -14.19 -0.99
C GLY A 33 8.04 -14.75 0.39
N GLU A 34 7.25 -15.70 0.91
CA GLU A 34 7.48 -16.25 2.25
C GLU A 34 8.80 -17.04 2.31
N GLY A 35 9.56 -16.84 3.39
CA GLY A 35 10.88 -17.43 3.58
C GLY A 35 12.01 -16.69 2.85
N ARG A 36 11.73 -15.72 1.97
CA ARG A 36 12.74 -14.88 1.30
C ARG A 36 13.48 -14.04 2.34
N LEU A 37 14.82 -13.99 2.19
CA LEU A 37 15.67 -13.14 3.03
C LEU A 37 15.98 -11.84 2.29
N VAL A 38 15.59 -10.71 2.87
CA VAL A 38 15.82 -9.37 2.34
C VAL A 38 17.08 -8.80 2.98
N ALA A 39 17.97 -8.28 2.16
CA ALA A 39 19.28 -7.72 2.56
C ALA A 39 20.11 -8.64 3.51
N GLY A 40 19.93 -9.96 3.37
CA GLY A 40 20.62 -10.94 4.21
C GLY A 40 20.24 -10.90 5.69
N ARG A 41 19.14 -10.21 6.07
CA ARG A 41 18.78 -9.96 7.47
C ARG A 41 17.31 -10.14 7.78
N TYR A 42 16.41 -9.72 6.90
CA TYR A 42 14.96 -9.70 7.19
C TYR A 42 14.27 -10.86 6.49
N ARG A 43 13.86 -11.88 7.25
CA ARG A 43 13.15 -13.06 6.74
C ARG A 43 11.66 -12.80 6.65
N LEU A 44 11.10 -12.79 5.44
CA LEU A 44 9.68 -12.59 5.22
C LEU A 44 8.88 -13.78 5.75
N LEU A 45 7.87 -13.52 6.60
CA LEU A 45 7.05 -14.56 7.24
C LEU A 45 5.67 -14.67 6.60
N SER A 46 4.95 -13.54 6.50
CA SER A 46 3.60 -13.51 5.94
C SER A 46 3.30 -12.13 5.37
N ARG A 47 2.41 -12.08 4.39
CA ARG A 47 1.97 -10.80 3.81
C ARG A 47 0.94 -10.13 4.71
N LEU A 48 1.18 -8.87 5.10
CA LEU A 48 0.26 -8.03 5.87
C LEU A 48 -0.71 -7.26 4.97
N GLY A 49 -0.23 -6.80 3.79
CA GLY A 49 -1.05 -6.06 2.84
C GLY A 49 -0.38 -5.91 1.47
N ARG A 50 -1.17 -5.60 0.46
CA ARG A 50 -0.70 -5.26 -0.88
C ARG A 50 -1.50 -4.07 -1.41
N GLY A 51 -0.82 -3.10 -1.98
CA GLY A 51 -1.42 -1.92 -2.60
C GLY A 51 -0.67 -1.48 -3.83
N GLY A 52 -1.11 -0.39 -4.47
CA GLY A 52 -0.48 0.14 -5.68
C GLY A 52 0.97 0.60 -5.51
N MET A 53 1.40 0.87 -4.27
CA MET A 53 2.76 1.35 -3.95
C MET A 53 3.70 0.24 -3.49
N GLY A 54 3.21 -1.01 -3.36
CA GLY A 54 4.05 -2.10 -2.91
C GLY A 54 3.32 -3.13 -2.05
N THR A 55 4.12 -4.01 -1.46
CA THR A 55 3.64 -5.08 -0.58
C THR A 55 4.26 -4.91 0.81
N VAL A 56 3.45 -5.06 1.85
CA VAL A 56 3.92 -5.03 3.25
C VAL A 56 3.94 -6.45 3.79
N TRP A 57 5.04 -6.83 4.38
CA TRP A 57 5.31 -8.14 4.94
C TRP A 57 5.55 -8.07 6.44
N ARG A 58 5.06 -9.05 7.19
CA ARG A 58 5.59 -9.38 8.51
C ARG A 58 6.91 -10.11 8.28
N ALA A 59 7.96 -9.74 8.98
CA ALA A 59 9.27 -10.35 8.85
C ALA A 59 9.95 -10.53 10.21
N LEU A 60 10.94 -11.42 10.26
CA LEU A 60 11.85 -11.58 11.38
C LEU A 60 13.16 -10.87 11.05
N ASP A 61 13.63 -10.01 11.94
CA ASP A 61 14.98 -9.48 11.94
C ASP A 61 15.89 -10.54 12.56
N ASP A 62 16.58 -11.34 11.73
CA ASP A 62 17.43 -12.47 12.18
C ASP A 62 18.62 -12.02 13.04
N VAL A 63 18.96 -10.71 13.06
CA VAL A 63 20.07 -10.17 13.88
C VAL A 63 19.60 -9.77 15.27
N LEU A 64 18.41 -9.15 15.39
CA LEU A 64 17.87 -8.64 16.65
C LEU A 64 16.80 -9.54 17.24
N ASP A 65 16.48 -10.67 16.61
CA ASP A 65 15.47 -11.66 17.00
C ASP A 65 14.12 -11.00 17.36
N ARG A 66 13.64 -10.12 16.46
CA ARG A 66 12.36 -9.42 16.64
C ARG A 66 11.55 -9.39 15.37
N GLN A 67 10.23 -9.33 15.52
CA GLN A 67 9.35 -9.12 14.38
C GLN A 67 9.31 -7.65 13.97
N VAL A 68 9.28 -7.43 12.66
CA VAL A 68 9.21 -6.12 12.02
C VAL A 68 8.18 -6.15 10.87
N ALA A 69 7.71 -4.98 10.45
CA ALA A 69 7.02 -4.82 9.18
C ALA A 69 8.03 -4.39 8.11
N VAL A 70 7.98 -5.01 6.95
CA VAL A 70 8.89 -4.68 5.83
C VAL A 70 8.05 -4.35 4.60
N LYS A 71 8.20 -3.14 4.09
CA LYS A 71 7.51 -2.67 2.90
C LYS A 71 8.42 -2.74 1.68
N GLU A 72 8.05 -3.57 0.72
CA GLU A 72 8.63 -3.62 -0.62
C GLU A 72 8.03 -2.49 -1.43
N VAL A 73 8.86 -1.53 -1.87
CA VAL A 73 8.38 -0.40 -2.68
C VAL A 73 8.55 -0.76 -4.15
N HIS A 74 7.44 -0.84 -4.88
CA HIS A 74 7.46 -1.13 -6.30
C HIS A 74 7.72 0.16 -7.09
N LEU A 75 8.88 0.23 -7.76
CA LEU A 75 9.16 1.28 -8.72
C LEU A 75 8.38 1.01 -10.02
N ARG A 76 7.99 2.06 -10.71
CA ARG A 76 7.25 1.92 -11.97
C ARG A 76 8.11 1.27 -13.04
N THR A 77 7.60 0.21 -13.64
CA THR A 77 8.32 -0.56 -14.68
C THR A 77 8.22 0.06 -16.07
N ASP A 78 7.25 0.96 -16.30
CA ASP A 78 7.02 1.72 -17.54
C ASP A 78 7.95 2.93 -17.69
N HIS A 79 8.76 3.24 -16.67
CA HIS A 79 9.73 4.31 -16.68
C HIS A 79 11.07 3.87 -17.31
N SER A 80 11.79 4.85 -17.89
CA SER A 80 13.19 4.67 -18.31
C SER A 80 14.09 4.30 -17.12
N ALA A 81 15.29 3.79 -17.39
CA ALA A 81 16.26 3.47 -16.35
C ALA A 81 16.63 4.71 -15.50
N GLU A 82 16.72 5.88 -16.15
CA GLU A 82 17.05 7.14 -15.50
C GLU A 82 15.91 7.64 -14.60
N GLU A 83 14.66 7.56 -15.04
CA GLU A 83 13.48 7.91 -14.24
C GLU A 83 13.31 6.97 -13.03
N ARG A 84 13.57 5.67 -13.19
CA ARG A 84 13.55 4.71 -12.07
C ARG A 84 14.63 5.03 -11.03
N GLU A 85 15.84 5.39 -11.46
CA GLU A 85 16.90 5.80 -10.55
C GLU A 85 16.53 7.09 -9.79
N GLN A 86 15.95 8.07 -10.46
CA GLN A 86 15.47 9.29 -9.83
C GLN A 86 14.35 8.98 -8.81
N GLN A 87 13.39 8.12 -9.16
CA GLN A 87 12.33 7.69 -8.26
C GLN A 87 12.89 6.95 -7.04
N ARG A 88 13.85 6.04 -7.26
CA ARG A 88 14.56 5.32 -6.19
C ARG A 88 15.25 6.28 -5.22
N ALA A 89 16.09 7.16 -5.75
CA ALA A 89 16.82 8.15 -4.96
C ALA A 89 15.90 9.05 -4.13
N ARG A 90 14.73 9.41 -4.70
CA ARG A 90 13.69 10.18 -4.01
C ARG A 90 13.05 9.38 -2.90
N THR A 91 12.59 8.14 -3.17
CA THR A 91 12.02 7.22 -2.17
C THR A 91 12.94 7.06 -0.96
N LEU A 92 14.24 6.87 -1.20
CA LEU A 92 15.25 6.75 -0.14
C LEU A 92 15.39 8.04 0.67
N ARG A 93 15.34 9.23 0.04
CA ARG A 93 15.40 10.52 0.75
C ARG A 93 14.17 10.73 1.62
N GLU A 94 12.98 10.46 1.09
CA GLU A 94 11.71 10.60 1.83
C GLU A 94 11.66 9.62 3.02
N ALA A 95 12.04 8.36 2.82
CA ALA A 95 12.12 7.37 3.89
C ALA A 95 13.08 7.81 5.01
N ARG A 96 14.24 8.38 4.66
CA ARG A 96 15.20 8.92 5.64
C ARG A 96 14.64 10.12 6.40
N ALA A 97 13.86 10.98 5.76
CA ALA A 97 13.21 12.12 6.42
C ALA A 97 12.18 11.64 7.44
N VAL A 98 11.34 10.65 7.06
CA VAL A 98 10.36 10.03 7.97
C VAL A 98 11.06 9.29 9.12
N ALA A 99 12.19 8.61 8.87
CA ALA A 99 12.97 7.91 9.90
C ALA A 99 13.51 8.85 11.02
N GLN A 100 13.59 10.16 10.75
CA GLN A 100 13.97 11.16 11.76
C GLN A 100 12.79 11.64 12.61
N LEU A 101 11.56 11.26 12.27
CA LEU A 101 10.40 11.58 13.09
C LEU A 101 10.39 10.68 14.33
N ARG A 102 10.33 11.29 15.50
CA ARG A 102 10.20 10.57 16.77
C ARG A 102 8.93 11.05 17.46
N HIS A 103 7.85 10.30 17.25
CA HIS A 103 6.55 10.64 17.82
C HIS A 103 5.76 9.36 18.11
N PRO A 104 5.05 9.24 19.24
CA PRO A 104 4.34 8.02 19.60
C PRO A 104 3.26 7.62 18.58
N SER A 105 2.70 8.57 17.84
CA SER A 105 1.69 8.32 16.81
C SER A 105 2.24 8.32 15.37
N VAL A 106 3.55 8.23 15.18
CA VAL A 106 4.20 8.04 13.87
C VAL A 106 4.89 6.68 13.87
N VAL A 107 4.70 5.90 12.80
CA VAL A 107 5.37 4.60 12.65
C VAL A 107 6.90 4.77 12.67
N GLY A 108 7.59 4.01 13.51
CA GLY A 108 9.04 4.04 13.62
C GLY A 108 9.68 3.30 12.44
N ILE A 109 10.53 3.99 11.66
CA ILE A 109 11.36 3.34 10.65
C ILE A 109 12.66 2.88 11.32
N HIS A 110 12.97 1.59 11.17
CA HIS A 110 14.15 0.96 11.75
C HIS A 110 15.32 0.91 10.79
N ASP A 111 15.04 0.70 9.49
CA ASP A 111 16.08 0.57 8.47
C ASP A 111 15.49 0.87 7.08
N VAL A 112 16.37 1.19 6.13
CA VAL A 112 16.05 1.33 4.71
C VAL A 112 17.12 0.59 3.93
N VAL A 113 16.74 -0.50 3.30
CA VAL A 113 17.66 -1.39 2.58
C VAL A 113 17.28 -1.50 1.11
N GLU A 114 18.20 -1.99 0.31
CA GLU A 114 17.97 -2.24 -1.12
C GLU A 114 18.19 -3.71 -1.42
N GLN A 115 17.33 -4.26 -2.27
CA GLN A 115 17.53 -5.59 -2.82
C GLN A 115 16.97 -5.66 -4.24
N ASP A 116 17.75 -6.25 -5.15
CA ASP A 116 17.40 -6.40 -6.56
C ASP A 116 17.05 -5.07 -7.26
N GLY A 117 17.67 -3.96 -6.80
CA GLY A 117 17.44 -2.61 -7.29
C GLY A 117 16.17 -1.93 -6.75
N GLU A 118 15.41 -2.60 -5.90
CA GLU A 118 14.19 -2.07 -5.29
C GLU A 118 14.45 -1.64 -3.83
N PRO A 119 13.88 -0.51 -3.37
CA PRO A 119 13.96 -0.07 -1.98
C PRO A 119 12.99 -0.87 -1.09
N TRP A 120 13.48 -1.23 0.08
CA TRP A 120 12.72 -1.89 1.14
C TRP A 120 12.79 -1.05 2.42
N ILE A 121 11.64 -0.79 3.04
CA ILE A 121 11.54 0.01 4.25
C ILE A 121 11.18 -0.92 5.41
N VAL A 122 12.05 -0.98 6.40
CA VAL A 122 11.86 -1.77 7.62
C VAL A 122 11.32 -0.86 8.72
N MET A 123 10.20 -1.22 9.29
CA MET A 123 9.49 -0.40 10.28
C MET A 123 9.02 -1.25 11.47
N GLU A 124 8.63 -0.59 12.54
CA GLU A 124 7.99 -1.27 13.66
C GLU A 124 6.74 -2.04 13.19
N LEU A 125 6.55 -3.22 13.75
CA LEU A 125 5.33 -3.98 13.56
C LEU A 125 4.30 -3.52 14.59
N VAL A 126 3.23 -2.88 14.11
CA VAL A 126 2.08 -2.49 14.94
C VAL A 126 1.01 -3.57 14.82
N ASP A 127 0.77 -4.30 15.89
CA ASP A 127 -0.20 -5.42 15.91
C ASP A 127 -1.57 -4.95 16.41
N GLY A 128 -2.59 -5.10 15.58
CA GLY A 128 -3.98 -4.70 15.91
C GLY A 128 -4.82 -4.36 14.68
N GLY A 129 -4.17 -4.09 13.55
CA GLY A 129 -4.83 -3.78 12.28
C GLY A 129 -5.08 -2.29 12.06
N SER A 130 -5.65 -1.96 10.92
CA SER A 130 -5.97 -0.58 10.55
C SER A 130 -7.36 -0.16 11.01
N LEU A 131 -7.57 1.16 11.14
CA LEU A 131 -8.91 1.74 11.33
C LEU A 131 -9.84 1.35 10.18
N GLY A 132 -9.34 1.28 8.94
CA GLY A 132 -10.12 0.84 7.78
C GLY A 132 -10.67 -0.57 7.95
N ALA A 133 -9.82 -1.52 8.37
CA ALA A 133 -10.25 -2.89 8.66
C ALA A 133 -11.25 -2.94 9.83
N ARG A 134 -11.06 -2.11 10.86
CA ARG A 134 -12.00 -2.01 11.99
C ARG A 134 -13.37 -1.50 11.56
N LEU A 135 -13.41 -0.43 10.72
CA LEU A 135 -14.65 0.13 10.20
C LEU A 135 -15.39 -0.89 9.32
N ALA A 136 -14.65 -1.61 8.46
CA ALA A 136 -15.24 -2.64 7.60
C ALA A 136 -15.85 -3.81 8.39
N ALA A 137 -15.25 -4.21 9.51
CA ALA A 137 -15.70 -5.31 10.33
C ALA A 137 -16.78 -4.93 11.36
N GLY A 138 -16.70 -3.73 11.93
CA GLY A 138 -17.50 -3.32 13.08
C GLY A 138 -18.33 -2.04 12.90
N GLY A 139 -18.30 -1.43 11.71
CA GLY A 139 -18.99 -0.16 11.46
C GLY A 139 -18.36 1.04 12.16
N PRO A 140 -19.12 2.14 12.34
CA PRO A 140 -18.62 3.39 12.91
C PRO A 140 -18.08 3.24 14.32
N VAL A 141 -17.18 4.16 14.69
CA VAL A 141 -16.66 4.23 16.06
C VAL A 141 -17.41 5.25 16.89
N PRO A 142 -17.47 5.11 18.22
CA PRO A 142 -18.06 6.12 19.09
C PRO A 142 -17.35 7.47 18.96
N PRO A 143 -18.04 8.61 19.13
CA PRO A 143 -17.47 9.96 18.99
C PRO A 143 -16.20 10.18 19.85
N ARG A 144 -16.17 9.66 21.05
CA ARG A 144 -14.99 9.75 21.92
C ARG A 144 -13.78 9.01 21.35
N GLU A 145 -13.99 7.87 20.70
CA GLU A 145 -12.92 7.12 20.02
C GLU A 145 -12.47 7.86 18.76
N ALA A 146 -13.40 8.40 17.96
CA ALA A 146 -13.08 9.24 16.80
C ALA A 146 -12.24 10.46 17.19
N ALA A 147 -12.59 11.16 18.27
CA ALA A 147 -11.83 12.28 18.80
C ALA A 147 -10.41 11.87 19.23
N ARG A 148 -10.25 10.71 19.87
CA ARG A 148 -8.94 10.18 20.26
C ARG A 148 -8.08 9.85 19.03
N ILE A 149 -8.70 9.27 17.99
CA ILE A 149 -8.03 9.00 16.72
C ILE A 149 -7.59 10.30 16.05
N GLY A 150 -8.49 11.29 15.97
CA GLY A 150 -8.21 12.59 15.38
C GLY A 150 -7.05 13.29 16.07
N LEU A 151 -7.05 13.34 17.39
CA LEU A 151 -5.97 13.95 18.17
C LEU A 151 -4.61 13.28 17.92
N ALA A 152 -4.58 11.94 17.87
CA ALA A 152 -3.34 11.21 17.62
C ALA A 152 -2.80 11.47 16.20
N VAL A 153 -3.69 11.47 15.19
CA VAL A 153 -3.32 11.74 13.79
C VAL A 153 -2.86 13.18 13.62
N LEU A 154 -3.58 14.16 14.16
CA LEU A 154 -3.19 15.58 14.10
C LEU A 154 -1.85 15.83 14.78
N SER A 155 -1.60 15.21 15.94
CA SER A 155 -0.31 15.32 16.63
C SER A 155 0.84 14.69 15.83
N ALA A 156 0.59 13.57 15.13
CA ALA A 156 1.56 12.96 14.22
C ALA A 156 1.88 13.87 13.03
N LEU A 157 0.86 14.48 12.43
CA LEU A 157 1.01 15.39 11.29
C LEU A 157 1.74 16.67 11.69
N ASP A 158 1.42 17.26 12.86
CA ASP A 158 2.12 18.44 13.37
C ASP A 158 3.63 18.19 13.51
N ALA A 159 4.01 17.05 14.12
CA ALA A 159 5.40 16.65 14.26
C ALA A 159 6.10 16.42 12.89
N ALA A 160 5.39 15.94 11.88
CA ALA A 160 5.91 15.74 10.54
C ALA A 160 6.04 17.07 9.77
N HIS A 161 5.00 17.89 9.80
CA HIS A 161 4.96 19.21 9.13
C HIS A 161 6.03 20.15 9.67
N ALA A 162 6.29 20.14 10.98
CA ALA A 162 7.38 20.88 11.60
C ALA A 162 8.77 20.54 11.04
N LYS A 163 8.91 19.37 10.40
CA LYS A 163 10.13 18.93 9.71
C LYS A 163 10.03 18.98 8.19
N GLY A 164 8.98 19.61 7.65
CA GLY A 164 8.76 19.71 6.20
C GLY A 164 8.32 18.40 5.54
N VAL A 165 7.84 17.42 6.33
CA VAL A 165 7.35 16.14 5.82
C VAL A 165 5.84 16.16 5.73
N LEU A 166 5.28 16.01 4.53
CA LEU A 166 3.85 15.87 4.28
C LEU A 166 3.48 14.38 4.20
N HIS A 167 2.28 14.02 4.69
CA HIS A 167 1.82 12.63 4.63
C HIS A 167 1.25 12.25 3.27
N ARG A 168 0.41 13.11 2.69
CA ARG A 168 -0.17 13.00 1.33
C ARG A 168 -1.11 11.82 1.07
N ASP A 169 -1.35 10.93 2.04
CA ASP A 169 -2.24 9.77 1.92
C ASP A 169 -2.92 9.43 3.26
N VAL A 170 -3.39 10.44 4.00
CA VAL A 170 -4.14 10.22 5.25
C VAL A 170 -5.48 9.57 4.93
N LYS A 171 -5.69 8.36 5.47
CA LYS A 171 -6.93 7.57 5.30
C LYS A 171 -7.02 6.50 6.38
N PRO A 172 -8.19 5.89 6.61
CA PRO A 172 -8.38 4.87 7.64
C PRO A 172 -7.43 3.67 7.54
N ASP A 173 -7.04 3.26 6.32
CA ASP A 173 -6.12 2.14 6.12
C ASP A 173 -4.71 2.42 6.63
N ASN A 174 -4.31 3.70 6.68
CA ASN A 174 -3.00 4.15 7.12
C ASN A 174 -2.97 4.55 8.60
N VAL A 175 -4.06 4.36 9.35
CA VAL A 175 -4.13 4.55 10.79
C VAL A 175 -4.19 3.18 11.46
N LEU A 176 -3.10 2.78 12.13
CA LEU A 176 -2.99 1.51 12.83
C LEU A 176 -3.43 1.67 14.28
N LEU A 177 -4.16 0.65 14.79
CA LEU A 177 -4.66 0.59 16.16
C LEU A 177 -3.93 -0.52 16.89
N GLU A 178 -2.96 -0.18 17.74
CA GLU A 178 -2.18 -1.16 18.47
C GLU A 178 -3.03 -1.82 19.55
N ARG A 179 -3.06 -3.14 19.56
CA ARG A 179 -3.96 -3.90 20.42
C ARG A 179 -3.60 -3.84 21.90
N GLU A 180 -2.31 -3.95 22.22
CA GLU A 180 -1.86 -4.08 23.60
C GLU A 180 -1.91 -2.75 24.35
N THR A 181 -1.42 -1.68 23.75
CA THR A 181 -1.30 -0.37 24.40
C THR A 181 -2.45 0.56 24.08
N GLY A 182 -3.23 0.26 23.03
CA GLY A 182 -4.25 1.16 22.48
C GLY A 182 -3.65 2.38 21.79
N ARG A 183 -2.34 2.36 21.47
CA ARG A 183 -1.65 3.41 20.71
C ARG A 183 -2.24 3.50 19.32
N ILE A 184 -2.37 4.72 18.81
CA ILE A 184 -2.83 5.02 17.46
C ILE A 184 -1.63 5.53 16.68
N VAL A 185 -1.33 4.89 15.56
CA VAL A 185 -0.10 5.11 14.79
C VAL A 185 -0.43 5.41 13.34
N LEU A 186 0.04 6.53 12.84
CA LEU A 186 -0.02 6.91 11.43
C LEU A 186 1.17 6.28 10.70
N THR A 187 0.87 5.51 9.64
CA THR A 187 1.84 4.82 8.79
C THR A 187 1.74 5.26 7.35
N ASP A 188 2.67 4.80 6.51
CA ASP A 188 2.64 5.03 5.06
C ASP A 188 2.68 6.50 4.66
N PHE A 189 3.51 7.29 5.36
CA PHE A 189 3.90 8.62 4.86
C PHE A 189 4.32 8.50 3.39
N GLY A 190 3.88 9.38 2.53
CA GLY A 190 3.89 9.30 1.07
C GLY A 190 5.24 9.02 0.37
N ILE A 191 6.04 8.10 0.93
CA ILE A 191 7.42 7.75 0.58
C ILE A 191 7.59 7.27 -0.88
N ALA A 192 6.51 6.99 -1.60
CA ALA A 192 6.56 6.52 -2.98
C ALA A 192 5.74 7.41 -3.93
N ARG A 193 5.29 8.58 -3.49
CA ARG A 193 4.46 9.47 -4.31
C ARG A 193 5.33 10.51 -5.00
N VAL A 194 5.19 10.62 -6.32
CA VAL A 194 5.89 11.63 -7.13
C VAL A 194 5.19 12.99 -6.96
N ASP A 195 5.91 14.02 -6.44
CA ASP A 195 5.41 15.40 -6.45
C ASP A 195 5.26 15.86 -7.90
N GLY A 196 4.12 16.49 -8.22
CA GLY A 196 3.86 17.04 -9.53
C GLY A 196 3.32 16.05 -10.56
N SER A 197 3.24 14.74 -10.28
CA SER A 197 2.37 13.88 -11.06
C SER A 197 0.93 14.15 -10.63
N SER A 198 0.08 14.53 -11.58
CA SER A 198 -1.36 14.55 -11.37
C SER A 198 -1.75 13.22 -10.73
N THR A 199 -2.61 13.26 -9.72
CA THR A 199 -3.18 12.05 -9.08
C THR A 199 -3.92 11.18 -10.10
N LEU A 200 -4.25 11.72 -11.28
CA LEU A 200 -4.67 10.98 -12.47
C LEU A 200 -3.45 10.61 -13.31
N THR A 201 -3.27 9.32 -13.59
CA THR A 201 -2.32 8.85 -14.59
C THR A 201 -2.82 9.24 -15.99
N GLU A 202 -1.92 9.31 -16.99
CA GLU A 202 -2.30 9.54 -18.40
C GLU A 202 -3.34 8.52 -18.92
N GLN A 203 -3.46 7.38 -18.26
CA GLN A 203 -4.44 6.33 -18.57
C GLN A 203 -5.75 6.49 -17.77
N GLY A 204 -5.96 7.61 -17.05
CA GLY A 204 -7.18 7.87 -16.28
C GLY A 204 -7.27 7.09 -14.95
N ALA A 205 -6.23 6.38 -14.53
CA ALA A 205 -6.20 5.71 -13.24
C ALA A 205 -5.76 6.69 -12.13
N PHE A 206 -6.49 6.71 -11.02
CA PHE A 206 -6.18 7.54 -9.87
C PHE A 206 -5.21 6.82 -8.94
N LEU A 207 -4.08 7.43 -8.61
CA LEU A 207 -3.11 6.87 -7.70
C LEU A 207 -3.45 7.23 -6.24
N GLY A 208 -4.09 6.34 -5.52
CA GLY A 208 -4.48 6.51 -4.12
C GLY A 208 -5.98 6.30 -3.90
N SER A 209 -6.48 6.80 -2.76
CA SER A 209 -7.90 6.76 -2.39
C SER A 209 -8.50 8.15 -2.64
N PRO A 210 -9.17 8.38 -3.78
CA PRO A 210 -9.60 9.71 -4.21
C PRO A 210 -10.57 10.35 -3.21
N GLU A 211 -11.38 9.56 -2.54
CA GLU A 211 -12.36 10.01 -1.54
C GLU A 211 -11.75 10.64 -0.27
N PHE A 212 -10.41 10.54 -0.08
CA PHE A 212 -9.68 11.19 1.01
C PHE A 212 -8.71 12.27 0.51
N THR A 213 -8.61 12.45 -0.82
CA THR A 213 -7.68 13.40 -1.43
C THR A 213 -8.31 14.80 -1.45
N ALA A 214 -7.54 15.81 -1.04
CA ALA A 214 -8.00 17.18 -1.02
C ALA A 214 -8.30 17.74 -2.44
N PRO A 215 -9.28 18.66 -2.61
CA PRO A 215 -9.69 19.20 -3.90
C PRO A 215 -8.54 19.75 -4.73
N GLU A 216 -7.68 20.57 -4.15
CA GLU A 216 -6.53 21.18 -4.83
C GLU A 216 -5.58 20.13 -5.44
N ARG A 217 -5.49 18.95 -4.80
CA ARG A 217 -4.66 17.86 -5.30
C ARG A 217 -5.31 17.08 -6.44
N THR A 218 -6.63 17.05 -6.51
CA THR A 218 -7.34 16.45 -7.64
C THR A 218 -7.23 17.32 -8.89
N GLU A 219 -7.07 18.62 -8.72
CA GLU A 219 -6.84 19.59 -9.82
C GLU A 219 -5.36 19.72 -10.22
N GLY A 220 -4.46 18.95 -9.60
CA GLY A 220 -3.02 18.99 -9.91
C GLY A 220 -2.26 20.09 -9.16
N GLY A 221 -2.86 20.69 -8.15
CA GLY A 221 -2.24 21.66 -7.27
C GLY A 221 -1.16 21.03 -6.37
N ALA A 222 -0.28 21.89 -5.83
CA ALA A 222 0.74 21.48 -4.89
C ALA A 222 0.11 20.99 -3.57
N ALA A 223 0.64 19.89 -3.02
CA ALA A 223 0.26 19.43 -1.70
C ALA A 223 0.90 20.31 -0.63
N GLY A 224 0.11 20.73 0.35
CA GLY A 224 0.56 21.42 1.56
C GLY A 224 0.06 20.72 2.84
N PRO A 225 0.40 21.24 4.03
CA PRO A 225 -0.15 20.76 5.29
C PRO A 225 -1.68 20.76 5.32
N GLU A 226 -2.32 21.72 4.67
CA GLU A 226 -3.78 21.86 4.54
C GLU A 226 -4.42 20.68 3.82
N SER A 227 -3.74 20.10 2.84
CA SER A 227 -4.22 18.89 2.14
C SER A 227 -4.28 17.68 3.09
N ASP A 228 -3.34 17.53 4.00
CA ASP A 228 -3.36 16.49 5.02
C ASP A 228 -4.49 16.74 6.03
N LEU A 229 -4.74 18.01 6.41
CA LEU A 229 -5.84 18.39 7.32
C LEU A 229 -7.22 18.13 6.71
N TRP A 230 -7.41 18.43 5.42
CA TRP A 230 -8.62 18.00 4.70
C TRP A 230 -8.85 16.50 4.85
N SER A 231 -7.81 15.70 4.57
CA SER A 231 -7.89 14.24 4.65
C SER A 231 -8.23 13.75 6.06
N VAL A 232 -7.77 14.44 7.12
CA VAL A 232 -8.17 14.16 8.52
C VAL A 232 -9.67 14.43 8.72
N GLY A 233 -10.20 15.53 8.19
CA GLY A 233 -11.63 15.83 8.26
C GLY A 233 -12.47 14.71 7.66
N VAL A 234 -12.11 14.26 6.44
CA VAL A 234 -12.80 13.14 5.76
C VAL A 234 -12.64 11.83 6.54
N LEU A 235 -11.45 11.57 7.10
CA LEU A 235 -11.20 10.40 7.94
C LEU A 235 -12.11 10.38 9.18
N LEU A 236 -12.30 11.51 9.83
CA LEU A 236 -13.17 11.61 11.01
C LEU A 236 -14.64 11.40 10.65
N CYS A 237 -15.11 11.96 9.53
CA CYS A 237 -16.45 11.67 9.02
C CYS A 237 -16.61 10.15 8.74
N ALA A 238 -15.62 9.55 8.07
CA ALA A 238 -15.63 8.12 7.81
C ALA A 238 -15.60 7.27 9.09
N ALA A 239 -14.87 7.70 10.12
CA ALA A 239 -14.85 7.03 11.42
C ALA A 239 -16.21 7.07 12.12
N LEU A 240 -16.91 8.22 12.06
CA LEU A 240 -18.20 8.44 12.71
C LEU A 240 -19.38 7.81 11.95
N GLU A 241 -19.29 7.65 10.62
CA GLU A 241 -20.36 7.11 9.78
C GLU A 241 -20.10 5.71 9.23
N GLY A 242 -18.87 5.18 9.41
CA GLY A 242 -18.44 3.89 8.87
C GLY A 242 -18.05 3.93 7.39
N ARG A 243 -18.20 5.08 6.72
CA ARG A 243 -17.86 5.28 5.30
C ARG A 243 -17.48 6.74 5.01
N SER A 244 -16.68 6.94 3.97
CA SER A 244 -16.36 8.30 3.50
C SER A 244 -17.61 9.05 3.02
N PRO A 245 -17.74 10.35 3.32
CA PRO A 245 -18.82 11.21 2.80
C PRO A 245 -18.78 11.35 1.27
N PHE A 246 -17.59 11.18 0.67
CA PHE A 246 -17.39 11.29 -0.78
C PHE A 246 -17.44 9.95 -1.51
N ARG A 247 -17.79 8.85 -0.83
CA ARG A 247 -17.93 7.54 -1.47
C ARG A 247 -19.02 7.53 -2.53
N ARG A 248 -18.65 7.16 -3.77
CA ARG A 248 -19.54 6.99 -4.92
C ARG A 248 -19.16 5.71 -5.66
N ASP A 249 -20.04 5.21 -6.51
CA ASP A 249 -19.83 3.96 -7.26
C ASP A 249 -18.86 4.12 -8.43
N THR A 250 -18.60 5.34 -8.87
CA THR A 250 -17.69 5.64 -9.97
C THR A 250 -16.61 6.62 -9.56
N MET A 251 -15.43 6.50 -10.19
CA MET A 251 -14.32 7.42 -9.97
C MET A 251 -14.72 8.87 -10.27
N SER A 252 -15.39 9.11 -11.39
CA SER A 252 -15.88 10.45 -11.76
C SER A 252 -16.88 11.01 -10.73
N GLY A 253 -17.74 10.14 -10.18
CA GLY A 253 -18.66 10.53 -9.11
C GLY A 253 -17.92 10.92 -7.83
N VAL A 254 -16.85 10.19 -7.44
CA VAL A 254 -16.01 10.54 -6.29
C VAL A 254 -15.34 11.90 -6.52
N LEU A 255 -14.70 12.09 -7.68
CA LEU A 255 -14.04 13.35 -8.02
C LEU A 255 -15.01 14.53 -8.03
N TYR A 256 -16.20 14.34 -8.61
CA TYR A 256 -17.24 15.37 -8.59
C TYR A 256 -17.65 15.72 -7.15
N ALA A 257 -17.87 14.71 -6.31
CA ALA A 257 -18.25 14.92 -4.92
C ALA A 257 -17.17 15.67 -4.13
N VAL A 258 -15.89 15.30 -4.29
CA VAL A 258 -14.76 15.97 -3.64
C VAL A 258 -14.64 17.44 -4.06
N LEU A 259 -14.89 17.74 -5.34
CA LEU A 259 -14.69 19.09 -5.88
C LEU A 259 -15.87 20.03 -5.62
N TYR A 260 -17.11 19.51 -5.58
CA TYR A 260 -18.32 20.35 -5.69
C TYR A 260 -19.37 20.10 -4.63
N GLU A 261 -19.28 19.03 -3.83
CA GLU A 261 -20.26 18.74 -2.80
C GLU A 261 -19.77 19.20 -1.42
N GLU A 262 -20.67 19.79 -0.64
CA GLU A 262 -20.40 20.10 0.76
C GLU A 262 -20.53 18.84 1.62
N ILE A 263 -19.64 18.69 2.60
CA ILE A 263 -19.72 17.60 3.58
C ILE A 263 -20.84 17.92 4.56
N ALA A 264 -21.86 17.05 4.62
CA ALA A 264 -22.78 17.06 5.72
C ALA A 264 -22.07 16.59 7.01
N LEU A 265 -22.18 17.36 8.08
CA LEU A 265 -21.63 16.94 9.37
C LEU A 265 -22.33 15.65 9.83
N PRO A 266 -21.57 14.65 10.34
CA PRO A 266 -22.15 13.48 10.94
C PRO A 266 -23.11 13.82 12.09
N ALA A 267 -24.31 13.25 12.11
CA ALA A 267 -25.27 13.50 13.18
C ALA A 267 -24.75 13.16 14.59
N SER A 268 -23.74 12.28 14.67
CA SER A 268 -23.05 11.91 15.91
C SER A 268 -21.95 12.89 16.33
N ALA A 269 -21.69 13.92 15.53
CA ALA A 269 -20.69 14.96 15.84
C ALA A 269 -21.32 16.15 16.59
N GLU A 270 -22.65 16.20 16.71
CA GLU A 270 -23.40 17.12 17.54
C GLU A 270 -23.50 16.58 18.98
#